data_f8acb7da3d810c0cd0878ebfa2a9569e
#
_entry.id   f8acb7da3d810c0cd0878ebfa2a9569e
#
_cell.length_a   1.000
_cell.length_b   1.000
_cell.length_c   1.000
_cell.angle_alpha   90.00
_cell.angle_beta   90.00
_cell.angle_gamma   90.00
#
_symmetry.space_group_name_H-M   'P 1'
#
loop_
_entity.id
_entity.type
_entity.pdbx_description
1 polymer ?
#
loop_
_entity_poly.entity_id
_entity_poly.type
_entity_poly.pdbx_seq_one_letter_code
_entity_poly.pdbx_strand_id
1 'polypeptide(L)'
;MQVHRYAVEVEGTPAEVWSLFWYRGPRRPTSSGVSIEILHPGDEVGEGLIRHCTFRVPRYLMTGGVGHSWEWLTEVTPTTSWKYDAVGKPLWSRAEGRTELEDLGEGRTRIHFTETYHAFNPVLRALLERRVHRFISKDNDRLITTAINDGVRRLRAARAPRTEPESAVDEP
;
A
#
# COMPACT_ATOMS: atom_id res chain seq x y z
N MET A 1 -9.86 20.47 -0.89
CA MET A 1 -8.89 19.43 -0.48
C MET A 1 -9.57 18.52 0.52
N GLN A 2 -9.53 17.21 0.28
CA GLN A 2 -10.03 16.21 1.21
C GLN A 2 -8.87 15.67 2.04
N VAL A 3 -9.12 15.33 3.28
CA VAL A 3 -8.14 14.72 4.18
C VAL A 3 -8.75 13.44 4.76
N HIS A 4 -8.00 12.36 4.72
CA HIS A 4 -8.37 11.07 5.32
C HIS A 4 -7.28 10.65 6.29
N ARG A 5 -7.67 10.35 7.52
CA ARG A 5 -6.77 9.84 8.57
C ARG A 5 -7.37 8.58 9.15
N TYR A 6 -6.58 7.53 9.20
CA TYR A 6 -6.97 6.26 9.80
C TYR A 6 -5.75 5.53 10.32
N ALA A 7 -5.97 4.57 11.19
CA ALA A 7 -4.92 3.69 11.67
C ALA A 7 -5.42 2.24 11.63
N VAL A 8 -4.50 1.32 11.36
CA VAL A 8 -4.78 -0.12 11.36
C VAL A 8 -3.76 -0.83 12.24
N GLU A 9 -4.20 -1.87 12.94
CA GLU A 9 -3.30 -2.78 13.67
C GLU A 9 -3.13 -4.07 12.88
N VAL A 10 -1.90 -4.52 12.77
CA VAL A 10 -1.53 -5.71 11.99
C VAL A 10 -0.62 -6.63 12.78
N GLU A 11 -0.70 -7.93 12.45
CA GLU A 11 0.18 -8.97 12.98
C GLU A 11 1.50 -8.96 12.20
N GLY A 12 2.51 -8.27 12.74
CA GLY A 12 3.84 -8.19 12.13
C GLY A 12 4.67 -7.15 12.87
N THR A 13 5.98 -7.38 12.98
CA THR A 13 6.90 -6.36 13.45
C THR A 13 7.01 -5.21 12.46
N PRO A 14 7.43 -4.00 12.86
CA PRO A 14 7.66 -2.90 11.91
C PRO A 14 8.57 -3.28 10.75
N ALA A 15 9.60 -4.10 10.99
CA ALA A 15 10.50 -4.59 9.95
C ALA A 15 9.82 -5.55 8.96
N GLU A 16 8.95 -6.45 9.42
CA GLU A 16 8.16 -7.33 8.56
C GLU A 16 7.18 -6.52 7.71
N VAL A 17 6.44 -5.60 8.33
CA VAL A 17 5.51 -4.70 7.64
C VAL A 17 6.24 -3.85 6.61
N TRP A 18 7.37 -3.26 7.00
CA TRP A 18 8.23 -2.49 6.11
C TRP A 18 8.60 -3.27 4.85
N SER A 19 9.06 -4.50 5.01
CA SER A 19 9.50 -5.34 3.89
C SER A 19 8.41 -5.62 2.86
N LEU A 20 7.14 -5.53 3.25
CA LEU A 20 6.01 -5.71 2.32
C LEU A 20 5.78 -4.49 1.43
N PHE A 21 5.98 -3.28 1.95
CA PHE A 21 5.84 -2.04 1.18
C PHE A 21 6.99 -1.85 0.19
N TRP A 22 8.19 -2.37 0.50
CA TRP A 22 9.40 -2.27 -0.31
C TRP A 22 9.68 -3.51 -1.17
N TYR A 23 8.66 -4.33 -1.40
CA TYR A 23 8.79 -5.51 -2.24
C TYR A 23 9.12 -5.12 -3.69
N ARG A 24 10.32 -5.51 -4.16
CA ARG A 24 10.86 -5.22 -5.50
C ARG A 24 10.58 -6.33 -6.53
N GLY A 25 9.69 -7.25 -6.24
CA GLY A 25 9.36 -8.36 -7.14
C GLY A 25 8.38 -7.98 -8.25
N PRO A 26 8.08 -8.92 -9.15
CA PRO A 26 7.18 -8.68 -10.27
C PRO A 26 5.79 -8.25 -9.78
N ARG A 27 5.09 -7.48 -10.64
CA ARG A 27 3.75 -6.96 -10.38
C ARG A 27 2.84 -8.03 -9.78
N ARG A 28 2.34 -7.79 -8.58
CA ARG A 28 1.35 -8.68 -7.94
C ARG A 28 0.04 -7.92 -7.80
N PRO A 29 -1.06 -8.43 -8.39
CA PRO A 29 -2.37 -7.93 -8.04
C PRO A 29 -2.62 -8.27 -6.56
N THR A 30 -2.99 -7.29 -5.78
CA THR A 30 -3.41 -7.50 -4.40
C THR A 30 -4.85 -8.02 -4.38
N SER A 31 -5.24 -8.73 -3.33
CA SER A 31 -6.62 -9.15 -3.10
C SER A 31 -7.61 -7.97 -3.05
N SER A 32 -7.11 -6.77 -2.78
CA SER A 32 -7.88 -5.52 -2.77
C SER A 32 -8.21 -4.95 -4.15
N GLY A 33 -7.68 -5.55 -5.25
CA GLY A 33 -7.82 -5.00 -6.61
C GLY A 33 -6.93 -3.78 -6.86
N VAL A 34 -5.95 -3.52 -6.00
CA VAL A 34 -4.86 -2.58 -6.22
C VAL A 34 -3.71 -3.33 -6.88
N SER A 35 -3.08 -2.73 -7.87
CA SER A 35 -1.86 -3.26 -8.48
C SER A 35 -0.78 -2.20 -8.42
N ILE A 36 0.42 -2.61 -8.02
CA ILE A 36 1.58 -1.74 -7.87
C ILE A 36 2.69 -2.25 -8.79
N GLU A 37 3.27 -1.34 -9.55
CA GLU A 37 4.41 -1.55 -10.41
C GLU A 37 5.50 -0.56 -10.03
N ILE A 38 6.70 -1.05 -9.71
CA ILE A 38 7.85 -0.19 -9.39
C ILE A 38 8.50 0.23 -10.70
N LEU A 39 8.50 1.54 -10.96
CA LEU A 39 9.12 2.15 -12.13
C LEU A 39 10.58 2.52 -11.87
N HIS A 40 10.87 2.99 -10.65
CA HIS A 40 12.21 3.30 -10.20
C HIS A 40 12.35 2.87 -8.72
N PRO A 41 13.40 2.11 -8.37
CA PRO A 41 13.51 1.52 -7.03
C PRO A 41 13.89 2.53 -5.92
N GLY A 42 14.28 3.76 -6.28
CA GLY A 42 14.88 4.70 -5.34
C GLY A 42 16.32 4.31 -4.97
N ASP A 43 16.81 4.91 -3.90
CA ASP A 43 18.09 4.56 -3.29
C ASP A 43 18.02 3.29 -2.43
N GLU A 44 19.04 3.01 -1.63
CA GLU A 44 19.13 1.80 -0.79
C GLU A 44 18.02 1.73 0.26
N VAL A 45 17.56 2.87 0.77
CA VAL A 45 16.46 2.94 1.75
C VAL A 45 15.09 3.16 1.11
N GLY A 46 15.07 3.40 -0.20
CA GLY A 46 13.85 3.61 -0.99
C GLY A 46 13.43 5.07 -1.12
N GLU A 47 14.28 6.03 -0.74
CA GLU A 47 14.08 7.44 -1.03
C GLU A 47 14.09 7.65 -2.56
N GLY A 48 13.12 8.40 -3.08
CA GLY A 48 12.99 8.59 -4.53
C GLY A 48 12.39 7.40 -5.29
N LEU A 49 11.86 6.37 -4.61
CA LEU A 49 11.14 5.27 -5.28
C LEU A 49 9.95 5.85 -6.05
N ILE A 50 9.81 5.44 -7.31
CA ILE A 50 8.66 5.80 -8.15
C ILE A 50 7.86 4.54 -8.45
N ARG A 51 6.55 4.61 -8.22
CA ARG A 51 5.64 3.51 -8.52
C ARG A 51 4.39 3.97 -9.26
N HIS A 52 3.86 3.09 -10.08
CA HIS A 52 2.56 3.22 -10.72
C HIS A 52 1.56 2.32 -10.03
N CYS A 53 0.49 2.91 -9.53
CA CYS A 53 -0.58 2.20 -8.86
C CYS A 53 -1.85 2.24 -9.71
N THR A 54 -2.56 1.11 -9.77
CA THR A 54 -3.91 1.04 -10.32
C THR A 54 -4.88 0.58 -9.24
N PHE A 55 -6.09 1.14 -9.23
CA PHE A 55 -7.10 0.85 -8.22
C PHE A 55 -8.51 1.09 -8.76
N ARG A 56 -9.51 0.59 -8.04
CA ARG A 56 -10.90 0.75 -8.44
C ARG A 56 -11.38 2.19 -8.24
N VAL A 57 -12.11 2.70 -9.23
CA VAL A 57 -12.79 3.99 -9.15
C VAL A 57 -14.25 3.85 -9.61
N PRO A 58 -15.11 4.81 -9.28
CA PRO A 58 -16.50 4.79 -9.76
C PRO A 58 -16.59 4.74 -11.27
N ARG A 59 -17.45 3.86 -11.81
CA ARG A 59 -17.63 3.71 -13.26
C ARG A 59 -18.16 4.95 -13.96
N TYR A 60 -18.88 5.84 -13.25
CA TYR A 60 -19.36 7.09 -13.81
C TYR A 60 -18.25 8.08 -14.19
N LEU A 61 -17.00 7.80 -13.79
CA LEU A 61 -15.83 8.57 -14.23
C LEU A 61 -15.36 8.22 -15.65
N MET A 62 -16.03 7.28 -16.32
CA MET A 62 -15.77 6.86 -17.70
C MET A 62 -14.31 6.39 -17.97
N THR A 63 -13.64 5.88 -16.94
CA THR A 63 -12.27 5.33 -17.01
C THR A 63 -12.28 3.80 -17.02
N GLY A 64 -13.40 3.17 -17.38
CA GLY A 64 -13.54 1.71 -17.27
C GLY A 64 -13.57 1.18 -15.83
N GLY A 65 -13.70 2.07 -14.83
CA GLY A 65 -13.68 1.72 -13.41
C GLY A 65 -12.28 1.55 -12.83
N VAL A 66 -11.23 1.96 -13.57
CA VAL A 66 -9.84 1.91 -13.15
C VAL A 66 -9.28 3.31 -13.01
N GLY A 67 -8.65 3.59 -11.88
CA GLY A 67 -7.84 4.78 -11.62
C GLY A 67 -6.37 4.46 -11.68
N HIS A 68 -5.59 5.45 -12.05
CA HIS A 68 -4.13 5.39 -12.12
C HIS A 68 -3.52 6.46 -11.22
N SER A 69 -2.38 6.14 -10.61
CA SER A 69 -1.62 7.05 -9.77
C SER A 69 -0.14 6.81 -9.99
N TRP A 70 0.61 7.85 -10.25
CA TRP A 70 2.07 7.84 -10.22
C TRP A 70 2.48 8.47 -8.91
N GLU A 71 3.25 7.73 -8.14
CA GLU A 71 3.61 8.08 -6.77
C GLU A 71 5.13 8.05 -6.64
N TRP A 72 5.68 9.02 -5.94
CA TRP A 72 7.11 9.04 -5.57
C TRP A 72 7.24 9.23 -4.07
N LEU A 73 8.17 8.49 -3.50
CA LEU A 73 8.36 8.42 -2.06
C LEU A 73 9.49 9.34 -1.63
N THR A 74 9.25 10.02 -0.52
CA THR A 74 10.16 10.97 0.10
C THR A 74 10.12 10.86 1.63
N GLU A 75 11.09 11.48 2.28
CA GLU A 75 11.21 11.47 3.74
C GLU A 75 11.16 10.04 4.32
N VAL A 76 11.89 9.15 3.67
CA VAL A 76 11.92 7.74 4.01
C VAL A 76 12.83 7.52 5.22
N THR A 77 12.24 7.07 6.33
CA THR A 77 12.96 6.61 7.51
C THR A 77 12.69 5.12 7.69
N PRO A 78 13.68 4.24 7.42
CA PRO A 78 13.49 2.80 7.45
C PRO A 78 12.79 2.31 8.70
N THR A 79 11.85 1.40 8.53
CA THR A 79 11.01 0.78 9.58
C THR A 79 10.15 1.74 10.40
N THR A 80 10.17 3.02 10.10
CA THR A 80 9.48 4.05 10.90
C THR A 80 8.44 4.82 10.09
N SER A 81 8.83 5.46 8.96
CA SER A 81 7.89 6.31 8.22
C SER A 81 8.34 6.60 6.80
N TRP A 82 7.40 7.01 5.98
CA TRP A 82 7.66 7.61 4.67
C TRP A 82 6.52 8.55 4.28
N LYS A 83 6.82 9.45 3.36
CA LYS A 83 5.83 10.22 2.61
C LYS A 83 5.76 9.75 1.17
N TYR A 84 4.64 10.04 0.52
CA TYR A 84 4.54 10.00 -0.92
C TYR A 84 3.81 11.22 -1.44
N ASP A 85 4.22 11.69 -2.59
CA ASP A 85 3.45 12.57 -3.45
C ASP A 85 2.92 11.76 -4.62
N ALA A 86 1.75 12.14 -5.13
CA ALA A 86 1.12 11.43 -6.23
C ALA A 86 0.37 12.35 -7.16
N VAL A 87 0.40 12.01 -8.44
CA VAL A 87 -0.40 12.68 -9.48
C VAL A 87 -1.15 11.64 -10.31
N GLY A 88 -2.15 12.09 -11.03
CA GLY A 88 -2.93 11.23 -11.93
C GLY A 88 -4.17 10.66 -11.30
N LYS A 89 -4.29 10.48 -10.03
CA LYS A 89 -5.51 10.00 -9.30
C LYS A 89 -6.81 10.38 -10.05
N PRO A 90 -7.94 9.76 -9.75
CA PRO A 90 -9.19 10.12 -10.42
C PRO A 90 -9.40 11.63 -10.45
N LEU A 91 -9.99 12.12 -11.53
CA LEU A 91 -10.26 13.56 -11.75
C LEU A 91 -9.00 14.42 -12.01
N TRP A 92 -7.86 13.80 -12.39
CA TRP A 92 -6.59 14.53 -12.51
C TRP A 92 -6.31 15.34 -11.25
N SER A 93 -5.85 14.66 -10.25
CA SER A 93 -5.65 15.19 -8.92
C SER A 93 -4.22 15.01 -8.44
N ARG A 94 -3.86 15.78 -7.43
CA ARG A 94 -2.71 15.54 -6.56
C ARG A 94 -3.19 14.82 -5.30
N ALA A 95 -2.39 13.91 -4.82
CA ALA A 95 -2.52 13.35 -3.49
C ALA A 95 -1.17 13.40 -2.79
N GLU A 96 -1.19 13.48 -1.49
CA GLU A 96 -0.03 13.37 -0.62
C GLU A 96 -0.40 12.40 0.50
N GLY A 97 0.55 11.57 0.91
CA GLY A 97 0.34 10.67 2.03
C GLY A 97 1.55 10.57 2.92
N ARG A 98 1.29 10.36 4.20
CA ARG A 98 2.28 10.02 5.20
C ARG A 98 1.87 8.72 5.88
N THR A 99 2.81 7.82 5.99
CA THR A 99 2.65 6.55 6.70
C THR A 99 3.66 6.49 7.83
N GLU A 100 3.21 6.12 9.02
CA GLU A 100 4.05 5.98 10.21
C GLU A 100 3.78 4.63 10.86
N LEU A 101 4.84 3.93 11.27
CA LEU A 101 4.79 2.64 11.92
C LEU A 101 5.09 2.81 13.41
N GLU A 102 4.19 2.35 14.27
CA GLU A 102 4.32 2.32 15.72
C GLU A 102 4.43 0.85 16.16
N ASP A 103 5.53 0.51 16.83
CA ASP A 103 5.70 -0.83 17.42
C ASP A 103 4.83 -0.96 18.68
N LEU A 104 3.89 -1.88 18.65
CA LEU A 104 3.03 -2.20 19.80
C LEU A 104 3.60 -3.29 20.71
N GLY A 105 4.77 -3.84 20.34
CA GLY A 105 5.32 -5.03 20.99
C GLY A 105 4.60 -6.32 20.58
N GLU A 106 5.13 -7.46 21.04
CA GLU A 106 4.57 -8.80 20.79
C GLU A 106 4.37 -9.12 19.29
N GLY A 107 5.20 -8.53 18.42
CA GLY A 107 5.12 -8.75 16.97
C GLY A 107 3.92 -8.11 16.32
N ARG A 108 3.41 -7.00 16.86
CA ARG A 108 2.30 -6.21 16.32
C ARG A 108 2.75 -4.80 15.98
N THR A 109 2.17 -4.23 14.94
CA THR A 109 2.43 -2.86 14.50
C THR A 109 1.12 -2.13 14.29
N ARG A 110 1.04 -0.88 14.76
CA ARG A 110 0.02 0.07 14.36
C ARG A 110 0.56 0.94 13.23
N ILE A 111 -0.21 1.06 12.17
CA ILE A 111 0.15 1.85 10.99
C ILE A 111 -0.79 3.04 10.93
N HIS A 112 -0.23 4.24 11.00
CA HIS A 112 -0.97 5.49 10.86
C HIS A 112 -0.86 5.98 9.42
N PHE A 113 -1.99 6.30 8.83
CA PHE A 113 -2.08 6.86 7.48
C PHE A 113 -2.70 8.26 7.55
N THR A 114 -2.05 9.21 6.92
CA THR A 114 -2.62 10.53 6.64
C THR A 114 -2.53 10.75 5.14
N GLU A 115 -3.67 10.94 4.49
CA GLU A 115 -3.75 11.12 3.06
C GLU A 115 -4.51 12.40 2.74
N THR A 116 -4.02 13.16 1.77
CA THR A 116 -4.72 14.32 1.22
C THR A 116 -5.03 14.08 -0.24
N TYR A 117 -6.10 14.69 -0.71
CA TYR A 117 -6.56 14.55 -2.08
C TYR A 117 -7.12 15.88 -2.60
N HIS A 118 -6.70 16.27 -3.81
CA HIS A 118 -7.08 17.55 -4.39
C HIS A 118 -7.16 17.49 -5.91
N ALA A 119 -8.35 17.58 -6.47
CA ALA A 119 -8.55 17.64 -7.91
C ALA A 119 -8.10 19.00 -8.47
N PHE A 120 -7.36 19.00 -9.58
CA PHE A 120 -6.85 20.23 -10.20
C PHE A 120 -7.97 21.08 -10.78
N ASN A 121 -8.91 20.47 -11.50
CA ASN A 121 -10.01 21.19 -12.11
C ASN A 121 -11.02 21.66 -11.04
N PRO A 122 -11.29 22.97 -10.92
CA PRO A 122 -12.17 23.52 -9.88
C PRO A 122 -13.63 23.03 -9.99
N VAL A 123 -14.12 22.77 -11.19
CA VAL A 123 -15.50 22.27 -11.41
C VAL A 123 -15.60 20.82 -10.94
N LEU A 124 -14.66 19.96 -11.33
CA LEU A 124 -14.59 18.57 -10.87
C LEU A 124 -14.38 18.49 -9.36
N ARG A 125 -13.59 19.41 -8.82
CA ARG A 125 -13.38 19.56 -7.37
C ARG A 125 -14.68 19.83 -6.64
N ALA A 126 -15.44 20.80 -7.09
CA ALA A 126 -16.69 21.20 -6.47
C ALA A 126 -17.76 20.08 -6.55
N LEU A 127 -17.86 19.41 -7.69
CA LEU A 127 -18.95 18.47 -7.96
C LEU A 127 -18.65 17.03 -7.54
N LEU A 128 -17.42 16.57 -7.72
CA LEU A 128 -17.08 15.14 -7.65
C LEU A 128 -16.03 14.78 -6.59
N GLU A 129 -15.11 15.68 -6.23
CA GLU A 129 -13.97 15.36 -5.37
C GLU A 129 -14.39 14.61 -4.09
N ARG A 130 -15.36 15.14 -3.34
CA ARG A 130 -15.82 14.54 -2.10
C ARG A 130 -16.43 13.14 -2.29
N ARG A 131 -17.16 12.93 -3.39
CA ARG A 131 -17.78 11.63 -3.68
C ARG A 131 -16.75 10.59 -4.09
N VAL A 132 -15.81 10.98 -4.94
CA VAL A 132 -14.73 10.11 -5.41
C VAL A 132 -13.80 9.76 -4.26
N HIS A 133 -13.41 10.74 -3.46
CA HIS A 133 -12.58 10.51 -2.28
C HIS A 133 -13.24 9.54 -1.30
N ARG A 134 -14.52 9.74 -0.98
CA ARG A 134 -15.26 8.83 -0.10
C ARG A 134 -15.33 7.41 -0.65
N PHE A 135 -15.46 7.25 -1.98
CA PHE A 135 -15.48 5.94 -2.61
C PHE A 135 -14.13 5.23 -2.48
N ILE A 136 -13.02 5.95 -2.71
CA ILE A 136 -11.66 5.39 -2.63
C ILE A 136 -11.30 5.07 -1.18
N SER A 137 -11.65 5.95 -0.23
CA SER A 137 -11.32 5.77 1.19
C SER A 137 -12.22 4.76 1.91
N LYS A 138 -13.34 4.39 1.29
CA LYS A 138 -14.25 3.39 1.85
C LYS A 138 -13.52 2.03 1.93
N ASP A 139 -13.61 1.39 3.06
CA ASP A 139 -13.02 0.09 3.34
C ASP A 139 -11.47 0.04 3.31
N ASN A 140 -10.76 1.19 3.19
CA ASN A 140 -9.29 1.22 3.17
C ASN A 140 -8.67 0.48 4.36
N ASP A 141 -9.15 0.76 5.57
CA ASP A 141 -8.68 0.15 6.80
C ASP A 141 -8.76 -1.38 6.74
N ARG A 142 -9.92 -1.93 6.37
CA ARG A 142 -10.12 -3.37 6.24
C ARG A 142 -9.26 -4.00 5.14
N LEU A 143 -9.21 -3.37 3.97
CA LEU A 143 -8.46 -3.89 2.82
C LEU A 143 -6.96 -3.90 3.10
N ILE A 144 -6.43 -2.85 3.72
CA ILE A 144 -5.02 -2.74 4.08
C ILE A 144 -4.67 -3.72 5.18
N THR A 145 -5.46 -3.81 6.25
CA THR A 145 -5.26 -4.77 7.32
C THR A 145 -5.19 -6.20 6.77
N THR A 146 -6.15 -6.59 5.94
CA THR A 146 -6.17 -7.92 5.34
C THR A 146 -4.94 -8.16 4.46
N ALA A 147 -4.61 -7.21 3.60
CA ALA A 147 -3.47 -7.36 2.67
C ALA A 147 -2.13 -7.47 3.40
N ILE A 148 -1.93 -6.71 4.48
CA ILE A 148 -0.70 -6.74 5.27
C ILE A 148 -0.60 -8.03 6.07
N ASN A 149 -1.66 -8.44 6.78
CA ASN A 149 -1.65 -9.67 7.55
C ASN A 149 -1.43 -10.91 6.66
N ASP A 150 -2.03 -10.93 5.47
CA ASP A 150 -1.78 -11.98 4.47
C ASP A 150 -0.33 -11.95 3.96
N GLY A 151 0.21 -10.75 3.78
CA GLY A 151 1.61 -10.55 3.40
C GLY A 151 2.59 -11.06 4.44
N VAL A 152 2.39 -10.69 5.71
CA VAL A 152 3.22 -11.15 6.84
C VAL A 152 3.16 -12.67 6.99
N ARG A 153 1.97 -13.26 6.91
CA ARG A 153 1.82 -14.73 6.96
C ARG A 153 2.63 -15.42 5.84
N ARG A 154 2.55 -14.93 4.61
CA ARG A 154 3.35 -15.46 3.49
C ARG A 154 4.85 -15.28 3.71
N LEU A 155 5.27 -14.14 4.23
CA LEU A 155 6.67 -13.86 4.55
C LEU A 155 7.21 -14.86 5.59
N ARG A 156 6.47 -15.10 6.65
CA ARG A 156 6.82 -16.06 7.71
C ARG A 156 6.84 -17.49 7.19
N ALA A 157 5.84 -17.88 6.39
CA ALA A 157 5.81 -19.22 5.77
C ALA A 157 7.00 -19.47 4.83
N ALA A 158 7.45 -18.45 4.09
CA ALA A 158 8.61 -18.55 3.21
C ALA A 158 9.95 -18.67 3.96
N ARG A 159 10.00 -18.22 5.22
CA ARG A 159 11.18 -18.30 6.09
C ARG A 159 11.21 -19.56 6.96
N ALA A 160 10.10 -20.28 7.09
CA ALA A 160 10.05 -21.53 7.84
C ALA A 160 10.99 -22.55 7.19
N PRO A 161 11.80 -23.29 7.97
CA PRO A 161 12.66 -24.33 7.43
C PRO A 161 11.77 -25.37 6.72
N ARG A 162 12.15 -25.72 5.49
CA ARG A 162 11.54 -26.88 4.81
C ARG A 162 11.94 -28.10 5.61
N THR A 163 10.99 -28.72 6.28
CA THR A 163 11.14 -30.08 6.79
C THR A 163 11.37 -30.97 5.56
N GLU A 164 12.61 -31.44 5.37
CA GLU A 164 12.86 -32.49 4.40
C GLU A 164 12.02 -33.71 4.80
N PRO A 165 11.32 -34.34 3.86
CA PRO A 165 10.67 -35.61 4.16
C PRO A 165 11.74 -36.58 4.62
N GLU A 166 11.58 -37.09 5.85
CA GLU A 166 12.39 -38.16 6.42
C GLU A 166 12.41 -39.30 5.40
N SER A 167 13.54 -39.49 4.74
CA SER A 167 13.74 -40.56 3.77
C SER A 167 13.47 -41.86 4.52
N ALA A 168 12.40 -42.54 4.18
CA ALA A 168 12.13 -43.90 4.62
C ALA A 168 13.35 -44.71 4.26
N VAL A 169 14.12 -45.09 5.28
CA VAL A 169 15.17 -46.08 5.18
C VAL A 169 14.43 -47.40 4.98
N ASP A 170 14.43 -47.88 3.72
CA ASP A 170 14.10 -49.27 3.46
C ASP A 170 15.16 -50.14 4.17
N GLU A 171 14.77 -50.77 5.24
CA GLU A 171 15.54 -51.87 5.82
C GLU A 171 15.36 -53.11 4.92
N PRO A 172 16.48 -53.85 4.70
CA PRO A 172 16.50 -55.05 3.85
C PRO A 172 15.82 -56.28 4.46
#